data_f968162ca0e325108120b2e95d6ffdc4
#
_entry.id   f968162ca0e325108120b2e95d6ffdc4
#
_cell.length_a   1.000
_cell.length_b   1.000
_cell.length_c   1.000
_cell.angle_alpha   90.00
_cell.angle_beta   90.00
_cell.angle_gamma   90.00
#
_symmetry.space_group_name_H-M   'P 1'
#
loop_
_entity.id
_entity.type
_entity.pdbx_description
1 polymer ?
#
loop_
_entity_poly.entity_id
_entity_poly.type
_entity_poly.pdbx_seq_one_letter_code
_entity_poly.pdbx_strand_id
1 'polypeptide(L)'
;MKKFLIVISVLLIFSSEVLSQELRSPNGKLVMAFALKTDGTPTYALTFNGKAVIKTSTLGLELKNDEESLLNDFTIAKAETAAQDSNWEPVWGEVKSIRNHYNELAVTLLQKGTDRTLIIRFRMFDEGLGFRYEFPSQKNLIYFVIKEERTQFAMAGDHTAFWLAGDYDSQEYDY
;
A
#
# COMPACT_ATOMS: atom_id res chain seq x y z
N MET A 1 -10.15 38.70 53.68
CA MET A 1 -10.23 38.61 52.22
C MET A 1 -9.39 37.40 51.76
N LYS A 2 -10.02 36.27 51.45
CA LYS A 2 -9.36 35.04 50.99
C LYS A 2 -9.24 35.08 49.46
N LYS A 3 -8.00 35.11 48.97
CA LYS A 3 -7.72 35.05 47.52
C LYS A 3 -7.85 33.59 47.07
N PHE A 4 -8.83 33.29 46.20
CA PHE A 4 -9.00 32.01 45.54
C PHE A 4 -8.08 31.96 44.31
N LEU A 5 -7.07 31.08 44.37
CA LEU A 5 -6.17 30.84 43.25
C LEU A 5 -6.79 29.76 42.37
N ILE A 6 -7.30 30.12 41.19
CA ILE A 6 -7.80 29.16 40.18
C ILE A 6 -6.60 28.67 39.41
N VAL A 7 -6.23 27.41 39.60
CA VAL A 7 -5.23 26.72 38.77
C VAL A 7 -5.97 26.13 37.56
N ILE A 8 -5.81 26.76 36.40
CA ILE A 8 -6.28 26.23 35.12
C ILE A 8 -5.24 25.20 34.65
N SER A 9 -5.59 23.90 34.78
CA SER A 9 -4.81 22.81 34.22
C SER A 9 -5.14 22.71 32.71
N VAL A 10 -4.20 23.13 31.86
CA VAL A 10 -4.28 22.97 30.43
C VAL A 10 -3.94 21.52 30.12
N LEU A 11 -4.96 20.71 29.79
CA LEU A 11 -4.80 19.35 29.31
C LEU A 11 -4.34 19.42 27.85
N LEU A 12 -3.03 19.24 27.59
CA LEU A 12 -2.47 19.08 26.26
C LEU A 12 -2.92 17.69 25.73
N ILE A 13 -3.94 17.67 24.88
CA ILE A 13 -4.33 16.48 24.12
C ILE A 13 -3.31 16.33 23.00
N PHE A 14 -2.33 15.43 23.17
CA PHE A 14 -1.49 14.96 22.09
C PHE A 14 -2.36 14.08 21.18
N SER A 15 -2.93 14.65 20.14
CA SER A 15 -3.43 13.85 19.02
C SER A 15 -2.19 13.27 18.30
N SER A 16 -1.99 11.96 18.39
CA SER A 16 -1.06 11.25 17.54
C SER A 16 -1.59 11.36 16.10
N GLU A 17 -1.01 12.24 15.31
CA GLU A 17 -1.27 12.26 13.87
C GLU A 17 -0.79 10.93 13.29
N VAL A 18 -1.74 10.13 12.82
CA VAL A 18 -1.43 8.96 11.98
C VAL A 18 -0.83 9.53 10.71
N LEU A 19 0.48 9.37 10.53
CA LEU A 19 1.21 9.87 9.37
C LEU A 19 0.75 9.07 8.14
N SER A 20 -0.29 9.57 7.47
CA SER A 20 -0.79 9.01 6.21
C SER A 20 0.08 9.50 5.05
N GLN A 21 0.53 8.58 4.21
CA GLN A 21 1.22 8.88 2.96
C GLN A 21 0.21 8.89 1.83
N GLU A 22 0.20 9.94 1.03
CA GLU A 22 -0.75 10.09 -0.08
C GLU A 22 -0.02 9.98 -1.43
N LEU A 23 -0.63 9.26 -2.38
CA LEU A 23 -0.19 9.17 -3.77
C LEU A 23 -1.36 9.53 -4.68
N ARG A 24 -1.12 10.45 -5.62
CA ARG A 24 -2.11 10.89 -6.62
C ARG A 24 -1.72 10.44 -8.01
N SER A 25 -2.72 10.14 -8.85
CA SER A 25 -2.51 9.98 -10.28
C SER A 25 -2.00 11.28 -10.92
N PRO A 26 -1.35 11.23 -12.09
CA PRO A 26 -0.90 12.43 -12.79
C PRO A 26 -2.01 13.45 -13.02
N ASN A 27 -3.23 13.01 -13.35
CA ASN A 27 -4.41 13.87 -13.52
C ASN A 27 -5.11 14.26 -12.20
N GLY A 28 -4.62 13.75 -11.05
CA GLY A 28 -5.13 14.05 -9.71
C GLY A 28 -6.49 13.44 -9.35
N LYS A 29 -7.10 12.63 -10.21
CA LYS A 29 -8.45 12.07 -9.98
C LYS A 29 -8.44 10.86 -9.06
N LEU A 30 -7.42 10.01 -9.16
CA LEU A 30 -7.19 8.89 -8.25
C LEU A 30 -6.28 9.35 -7.11
N VAL A 31 -6.67 8.99 -5.89
CA VAL A 31 -5.91 9.29 -4.68
C VAL A 31 -5.86 8.03 -3.81
N MET A 32 -4.66 7.57 -3.53
CA MET A 32 -4.40 6.48 -2.59
C MET A 32 -3.83 7.06 -1.30
N ALA A 33 -4.34 6.61 -0.17
CA ALA A 33 -3.81 6.90 1.16
C ALA A 33 -3.24 5.62 1.76
N PHE A 34 -1.96 5.65 2.13
CA PHE A 34 -1.28 4.58 2.87
C PHE A 34 -1.13 4.97 4.34
N ALA A 35 -1.38 4.04 5.25
CA ALA A 35 -1.20 4.25 6.69
C ALA A 35 -0.86 2.94 7.40
N LEU A 36 -0.35 3.03 8.61
CA LEU A 36 -0.23 1.90 9.53
C LEU A 36 -1.35 1.97 10.57
N LYS A 37 -1.95 0.82 10.92
CA LYS A 37 -2.78 0.70 12.12
C LYS A 37 -1.93 0.85 13.37
N THR A 38 -2.58 0.92 14.53
CA THR A 38 -1.92 1.01 15.84
C THR A 38 -1.01 -0.19 16.16
N ASP A 39 -1.32 -1.35 15.61
CA ASP A 39 -0.53 -2.57 15.70
C ASP A 39 0.57 -2.67 14.62
N GLY A 40 0.76 -1.63 13.82
CA GLY A 40 1.74 -1.62 12.75
C GLY A 40 1.29 -2.35 11.47
N THR A 41 0.04 -2.80 11.36
CA THR A 41 -0.48 -3.42 10.12
C THR A 41 -0.54 -2.39 8.99
N PRO A 42 0.09 -2.64 7.82
CA PRO A 42 0.01 -1.76 6.67
C PRO A 42 -1.40 -1.76 6.06
N THR A 43 -1.89 -0.56 5.71
CA THR A 43 -3.20 -0.39 5.08
C THR A 43 -3.15 0.61 3.94
N TYR A 44 -4.08 0.47 3.01
CA TYR A 44 -4.31 1.45 1.94
C TYR A 44 -5.80 1.66 1.71
N ALA A 45 -6.14 2.80 1.12
CA ALA A 45 -7.46 3.12 0.64
C ALA A 45 -7.36 3.86 -0.69
N LEU A 46 -8.35 3.73 -1.58
CA LEU A 46 -8.35 4.36 -2.90
C LEU A 46 -9.65 5.13 -3.12
N THR A 47 -9.53 6.34 -3.61
CA THR A 47 -10.66 7.18 -4.05
C THR A 47 -10.51 7.60 -5.50
N PHE A 48 -11.62 7.79 -6.20
CA PHE A 48 -11.70 8.38 -7.53
C PHE A 48 -12.65 9.57 -7.50
N ASN A 49 -12.16 10.75 -7.87
CA ASN A 49 -12.92 12.02 -7.79
C ASN A 49 -13.58 12.23 -6.40
N GLY A 50 -12.84 11.88 -5.32
CA GLY A 50 -13.30 12.00 -3.94
C GLY A 50 -14.29 10.91 -3.48
N LYS A 51 -14.69 9.97 -4.35
CA LYS A 51 -15.54 8.83 -3.99
C LYS A 51 -14.70 7.61 -3.71
N ALA A 52 -15.02 6.89 -2.63
CA ALA A 52 -14.31 5.65 -2.28
C ALA A 52 -14.50 4.58 -3.38
N VAL A 53 -13.39 3.97 -3.80
CA VAL A 53 -13.33 2.79 -4.67
C VAL A 53 -12.93 1.56 -3.85
N ILE A 54 -11.83 1.68 -3.10
CA ILE A 54 -11.38 0.68 -2.14
C ILE A 54 -11.39 1.36 -0.76
N LYS A 55 -12.13 0.78 0.18
CA LYS A 55 -12.13 1.16 1.59
C LYS A 55 -10.80 0.75 2.21
N THR A 56 -10.51 1.20 3.43
CA THR A 56 -9.30 0.80 4.15
C THR A 56 -9.13 -0.72 4.12
N SER A 57 -8.07 -1.15 3.47
CA SER A 57 -7.74 -2.54 3.19
C SER A 57 -6.34 -2.84 3.71
N THR A 58 -6.13 -4.05 4.22
CA THR A 58 -4.83 -4.47 4.77
C THR A 58 -3.91 -5.00 3.69
N LEU A 59 -2.60 -4.89 3.94
CA LEU A 59 -1.52 -5.45 3.14
C LEU A 59 -0.66 -6.33 4.04
N GLY A 60 -0.05 -7.38 3.48
CA GLY A 60 0.88 -8.22 4.20
C GLY A 60 1.00 -9.62 3.64
N LEU A 61 1.98 -10.36 4.16
CA LEU A 61 2.34 -11.69 3.70
C LEU A 61 2.49 -12.62 4.91
N GLU A 62 1.81 -13.76 4.86
CA GLU A 62 1.99 -14.83 5.83
C GLU A 62 3.14 -15.73 5.38
N LEU A 63 4.13 -15.93 6.24
CA LEU A 63 5.28 -16.77 5.97
C LEU A 63 5.03 -18.19 6.47
N LYS A 64 5.55 -19.19 5.74
CA LYS A 64 5.46 -20.58 6.14
C LYS A 64 6.52 -20.88 7.20
N ASN A 65 6.08 -21.54 8.30
CA ASN A 65 6.95 -21.94 9.41
C ASN A 65 7.69 -20.76 10.08
N ASP A 66 7.09 -19.59 10.08
CA ASP A 66 7.63 -18.39 10.69
C ASP A 66 6.51 -17.72 11.49
N GLU A 67 6.66 -17.62 12.81
CA GLU A 67 5.66 -17.02 13.71
C GLU A 67 5.58 -15.50 13.50
N GLU A 68 6.68 -14.90 13.07
CA GLU A 68 6.81 -13.48 12.82
C GLU A 68 6.59 -13.15 11.33
N SER A 69 5.38 -13.43 10.84
CA SER A 69 4.97 -13.11 9.47
C SER A 69 5.03 -11.61 9.19
N LEU A 70 5.08 -11.22 7.90
CA LEU A 70 5.14 -9.81 7.46
C LEU A 70 3.73 -9.20 7.41
N LEU A 71 3.03 -9.16 8.55
CA LEU A 71 1.63 -8.72 8.65
C LEU A 71 1.46 -7.45 9.49
N ASN A 72 2.21 -7.30 10.57
CA ASN A 72 2.06 -6.26 11.58
C ASN A 72 3.42 -5.85 12.19
N ASP A 73 3.37 -5.06 13.26
CA ASP A 73 4.54 -4.54 14.00
C ASP A 73 5.47 -3.65 13.17
N PHE A 74 4.98 -3.13 12.04
CA PHE A 74 5.75 -2.23 11.20
C PHE A 74 5.76 -0.79 11.70
N THR A 75 6.87 -0.13 11.40
CA THR A 75 7.01 1.34 11.43
C THR A 75 7.46 1.81 10.05
N ILE A 76 7.07 3.01 9.65
CA ILE A 76 7.55 3.62 8.41
C ILE A 76 8.97 4.14 8.66
N ALA A 77 9.96 3.49 8.05
CA ALA A 77 11.35 3.93 8.10
C ALA A 77 11.62 5.03 7.07
N LYS A 78 10.98 4.94 5.89
CA LYS A 78 11.15 5.90 4.79
C LYS A 78 9.93 5.89 3.88
N ALA A 79 9.60 7.05 3.30
CA ALA A 79 8.63 7.17 2.21
C ALA A 79 9.24 8.05 1.12
N GLU A 80 9.27 7.56 -0.12
CA GLU A 80 9.87 8.23 -1.26
C GLU A 80 8.87 8.31 -2.40
N THR A 81 8.79 9.48 -3.02
CA THR A 81 7.95 9.71 -4.18
C THR A 81 8.80 9.90 -5.44
N ALA A 82 8.29 9.44 -6.58
CA ALA A 82 8.88 9.66 -7.89
C ALA A 82 7.76 9.87 -8.91
N ALA A 83 8.11 10.38 -10.09
CA ALA A 83 7.21 10.49 -11.23
C ALA A 83 7.94 10.02 -12.49
N GLN A 84 7.19 9.39 -13.39
CA GLN A 84 7.69 8.89 -14.65
C GLN A 84 6.75 9.30 -15.78
N ASP A 85 7.32 9.75 -16.89
CA ASP A 85 6.61 9.98 -18.15
C ASP A 85 7.56 9.61 -19.29
N SER A 86 7.29 8.47 -19.91
CA SER A 86 8.10 7.92 -21.00
C SER A 86 7.24 7.08 -21.92
N ASN A 87 7.75 6.79 -23.09
CA ASN A 87 7.13 5.86 -24.03
C ASN A 87 8.03 4.65 -24.21
N TRP A 88 7.43 3.51 -24.45
CA TRP A 88 8.11 2.30 -24.86
C TRP A 88 7.37 1.63 -26.02
N GLU A 89 8.10 0.89 -26.85
CA GLU A 89 7.55 0.17 -27.99
C GLU A 89 7.56 -1.34 -27.68
N PRO A 90 6.41 -2.01 -27.68
CA PRO A 90 6.37 -3.45 -27.54
C PRO A 90 6.94 -4.13 -28.77
N VAL A 91 7.50 -5.33 -28.61
CA VAL A 91 8.06 -6.12 -29.72
C VAL A 91 6.98 -6.49 -30.74
N TRP A 92 5.77 -6.71 -30.27
CA TRP A 92 4.57 -7.01 -31.06
C TRP A 92 3.32 -6.57 -30.28
N GLY A 93 2.20 -6.40 -30.96
CA GLY A 93 0.93 -5.98 -30.36
C GLY A 93 0.16 -5.01 -31.25
N GLU A 94 -1.02 -4.64 -30.83
CA GLU A 94 -1.90 -3.72 -31.58
C GLU A 94 -1.46 -2.26 -31.51
N VAL A 95 -0.72 -1.90 -30.45
CA VAL A 95 -0.29 -0.52 -30.20
C VAL A 95 1.24 -0.41 -30.37
N LYS A 96 1.67 0.50 -31.26
CA LYS A 96 3.09 0.70 -31.54
C LYS A 96 3.85 1.37 -30.39
N SER A 97 3.21 2.29 -29.67
CA SER A 97 3.85 3.06 -28.59
C SER A 97 2.92 3.15 -27.41
N ILE A 98 3.41 2.75 -26.24
CA ILE A 98 2.67 2.77 -24.97
C ILE A 98 3.30 3.82 -24.07
N ARG A 99 2.49 4.79 -23.61
CA ARG A 99 2.93 5.79 -22.65
C ARG A 99 2.97 5.19 -21.25
N ASN A 100 4.10 5.32 -20.58
CA ASN A 100 4.32 4.90 -19.19
C ASN A 100 4.34 6.15 -18.32
N HIS A 101 3.16 6.62 -17.90
CA HIS A 101 2.97 7.88 -17.16
C HIS A 101 2.31 7.61 -15.82
N TYR A 102 3.08 7.72 -14.73
CA TYR A 102 2.61 7.46 -13.38
C TYR A 102 3.35 8.30 -12.34
N ASN A 103 2.73 8.43 -11.18
CA ASN A 103 3.41 8.81 -9.94
C ASN A 103 3.66 7.56 -9.09
N GLU A 104 4.76 7.55 -8.35
CA GLU A 104 5.21 6.42 -7.54
C GLU A 104 5.39 6.83 -6.08
N LEU A 105 5.01 5.93 -5.16
CA LEU A 105 5.33 6.00 -3.74
C LEU A 105 5.97 4.67 -3.33
N ALA A 106 7.18 4.73 -2.79
CA ALA A 106 7.85 3.60 -2.18
C ALA A 106 7.88 3.79 -0.66
N VAL A 107 7.23 2.91 0.08
CA VAL A 107 7.19 2.93 1.54
C VAL A 107 8.09 1.82 2.06
N THR A 108 9.17 2.20 2.73
CA THR A 108 10.06 1.27 3.43
C THR A 108 9.55 1.08 4.85
N LEU A 109 9.22 -0.14 5.17
CA LEU A 109 8.71 -0.59 6.46
C LEU A 109 9.78 -1.36 7.21
N LEU A 110 9.94 -1.08 8.51
CA LEU A 110 10.80 -1.83 9.42
C LEU A 110 9.91 -2.52 10.45
N GLN A 111 10.01 -3.85 10.53
CA GLN A 111 9.25 -4.65 11.48
C GLN A 111 9.97 -4.70 12.83
N LYS A 112 9.26 -4.34 13.89
CA LYS A 112 9.77 -4.39 15.27
C LYS A 112 9.99 -5.84 15.70
N GLY A 113 11.01 -6.06 16.52
CA GLY A 113 11.33 -7.39 17.04
C GLY A 113 12.20 -8.26 16.12
N THR A 114 11.93 -8.22 14.81
CA THR A 114 12.68 -8.97 13.81
C THR A 114 13.72 -8.14 13.05
N ASP A 115 13.58 -6.81 13.08
CA ASP A 115 14.36 -5.86 12.26
C ASP A 115 14.28 -6.15 10.75
N ARG A 116 13.20 -6.82 10.31
CA ARG A 116 12.96 -7.12 8.89
C ARG A 116 12.50 -5.87 8.16
N THR A 117 13.00 -5.69 6.96
CA THR A 117 12.61 -4.61 6.06
C THR A 117 11.73 -5.15 4.95
N LEU A 118 10.59 -4.49 4.72
CA LEU A 118 9.69 -4.72 3.60
C LEU A 118 9.47 -3.39 2.89
N ILE A 119 9.52 -3.38 1.55
CA ILE A 119 9.15 -2.19 0.78
C ILE A 119 7.85 -2.49 0.05
N ILE A 120 6.88 -1.57 0.16
CA ILE A 120 5.68 -1.61 -0.66
C ILE A 120 5.77 -0.45 -1.64
N ARG A 121 5.80 -0.78 -2.93
CA ARG A 121 5.91 0.20 -4.02
C ARG A 121 4.59 0.30 -4.74
N PHE A 122 4.02 1.50 -4.75
CA PHE A 122 2.78 1.84 -5.42
C PHE A 122 3.08 2.67 -6.67
N ARG A 123 2.39 2.37 -7.76
CA ARG A 123 2.37 3.19 -8.99
C ARG A 123 0.95 3.57 -9.31
N MET A 124 0.71 4.87 -9.41
CA MET A 124 -0.59 5.43 -9.70
C MET A 124 -0.59 6.01 -11.10
N PHE A 125 -1.32 5.35 -11.98
CA PHE A 125 -1.65 5.81 -13.32
C PHE A 125 -2.97 6.58 -13.31
N ASP A 126 -3.34 7.19 -14.43
CA ASP A 126 -4.63 7.87 -14.56
C ASP A 126 -5.82 6.90 -14.56
N GLU A 127 -5.58 5.64 -14.97
CA GLU A 127 -6.56 4.57 -15.07
C GLU A 127 -6.58 3.63 -13.87
N GLY A 128 -5.56 3.65 -12.99
CA GLY A 128 -5.52 2.69 -11.90
C GLY A 128 -4.29 2.74 -11.02
N LEU A 129 -4.32 1.89 -10.01
CA LEU A 129 -3.27 1.66 -9.03
C LEU A 129 -2.69 0.26 -9.20
N GLY A 130 -1.37 0.16 -9.33
CA GLY A 130 -0.62 -1.08 -9.18
C GLY A 130 0.31 -1.00 -7.98
N PHE A 131 0.60 -2.12 -7.33
CA PHE A 131 1.61 -2.19 -6.28
C PHE A 131 2.31 -3.54 -6.26
N ARG A 132 3.46 -3.58 -5.57
CA ARG A 132 4.22 -4.81 -5.34
C ARG A 132 4.94 -4.76 -4.00
N TYR A 133 5.21 -5.92 -3.46
CA TYR A 133 6.13 -6.11 -2.34
C TYR A 133 7.55 -6.29 -2.85
N GLU A 134 8.51 -5.64 -2.22
CA GLU A 134 9.94 -5.76 -2.51
C GLU A 134 10.68 -6.20 -1.25
N PHE A 135 11.56 -7.18 -1.39
CA PHE A 135 12.35 -7.75 -0.30
C PHE A 135 13.81 -7.37 -0.50
N PRO A 136 14.29 -6.31 0.15
CA PRO A 136 15.69 -5.94 0.07
C PRO A 136 16.57 -7.04 0.67
N SER A 137 17.80 -7.19 0.16
CA SER A 137 18.76 -8.13 0.73
C SER A 137 19.05 -7.79 2.19
N GLN A 138 18.81 -8.72 3.11
CA GLN A 138 18.94 -8.52 4.56
C GLN A 138 19.28 -9.85 5.27
N LYS A 139 19.92 -9.76 6.44
CA LYS A 139 20.43 -10.95 7.15
C LYS A 139 19.34 -11.80 7.81
N ASN A 140 18.23 -11.17 8.20
CA ASN A 140 17.12 -11.77 8.97
C ASN A 140 15.92 -12.18 8.10
N LEU A 141 16.07 -12.14 6.76
CA LEU A 141 15.10 -12.63 5.78
C LEU A 141 15.83 -13.07 4.49
N ILE A 142 16.77 -14.02 4.61
CA ILE A 142 17.59 -14.48 3.46
C ILE A 142 16.80 -15.49 2.62
N TYR A 143 16.13 -16.43 3.29
CA TYR A 143 15.34 -17.49 2.67
C TYR A 143 14.02 -17.64 3.40
N PHE A 144 12.91 -17.53 2.68
CA PHE A 144 11.57 -17.65 3.23
C PHE A 144 10.61 -18.20 2.18
N VAL A 145 9.49 -18.73 2.64
CA VAL A 145 8.42 -19.24 1.79
C VAL A 145 7.15 -18.46 2.15
N ILE A 146 6.56 -17.81 1.18
CA ILE A 146 5.24 -17.16 1.35
C ILE A 146 4.20 -18.27 1.40
N LYS A 147 3.45 -18.34 2.49
CA LYS A 147 2.34 -19.27 2.66
C LYS A 147 1.09 -18.70 2.01
N GLU A 148 0.82 -17.41 2.26
CA GLU A 148 -0.36 -16.74 1.76
C GLU A 148 -0.12 -15.23 1.65
N GLU A 149 -0.62 -14.62 0.58
CA GLU A 149 -0.74 -13.17 0.45
C GLU A 149 -2.05 -12.73 1.09
N ARG A 150 -1.95 -11.85 2.10
CA ARG A 150 -3.08 -11.32 2.88
C ARG A 150 -3.53 -9.94 2.39
N THR A 151 -3.29 -9.64 1.13
CA THR A 151 -3.76 -8.40 0.51
C THR A 151 -5.28 -8.38 0.44
N GLN A 152 -5.88 -7.34 1.00
CA GLN A 152 -7.31 -7.13 1.00
C GLN A 152 -7.71 -6.10 -0.06
N PHE A 153 -8.87 -6.32 -0.69
CA PHE A 153 -9.54 -5.38 -1.59
C PHE A 153 -10.98 -5.17 -1.09
N ALA A 154 -11.15 -4.29 -0.08
CA ALA A 154 -12.46 -3.97 0.48
C ALA A 154 -13.21 -2.98 -0.42
N MET A 155 -13.90 -3.49 -1.44
CA MET A 155 -14.62 -2.66 -2.41
C MET A 155 -15.69 -1.81 -1.76
N ALA A 156 -15.88 -0.58 -2.26
CA ALA A 156 -16.83 0.37 -1.68
C ALA A 156 -18.29 0.07 -2.05
N GLY A 157 -18.53 -0.75 -3.06
CA GLY A 157 -19.86 -1.12 -3.54
C GLY A 157 -19.88 -2.53 -4.15
N ASP A 158 -21.04 -2.93 -4.61
CA ASP A 158 -21.22 -4.14 -5.42
C ASP A 158 -20.84 -3.79 -6.87
N HIS A 159 -19.67 -4.24 -7.29
CA HIS A 159 -19.09 -3.96 -8.59
C HIS A 159 -18.99 -5.24 -9.43
N THR A 160 -19.16 -5.09 -10.73
CA THR A 160 -18.86 -6.19 -11.67
C THR A 160 -17.34 -6.39 -11.72
N ALA A 161 -16.87 -7.60 -11.47
CA ALA A 161 -15.48 -7.99 -11.61
C ALA A 161 -15.30 -8.90 -12.81
N PHE A 162 -14.27 -8.64 -13.60
CA PHE A 162 -13.79 -9.53 -14.65
C PHE A 162 -12.53 -10.22 -14.13
N TRP A 163 -12.54 -11.55 -14.15
CA TRP A 163 -11.42 -12.31 -13.64
C TRP A 163 -11.17 -13.55 -14.48
N LEU A 164 -9.95 -14.02 -14.47
CA LEU A 164 -9.52 -15.22 -15.16
C LEU A 164 -8.99 -16.21 -14.12
N ALA A 165 -9.48 -17.45 -14.17
CA ALA A 165 -8.90 -18.49 -13.32
C ALA A 165 -7.45 -18.74 -13.76
N GLY A 166 -6.52 -18.66 -12.79
CA GLY A 166 -5.12 -19.00 -13.03
C GLY A 166 -5.00 -20.52 -13.14
N ASP A 167 -4.80 -21.02 -14.35
CA ASP A 167 -4.35 -22.39 -14.58
C ASP A 167 -2.98 -22.35 -15.27
N TYR A 168 -2.30 -23.48 -15.28
CA TYR A 168 -0.96 -23.59 -15.84
C TYR A 168 -0.96 -24.09 -17.29
N ASP A 169 -2.09 -24.58 -17.79
CA ASP A 169 -2.18 -25.27 -19.09
C ASP A 169 -2.77 -24.37 -20.18
N SER A 170 -3.86 -23.69 -19.90
CA SER A 170 -4.55 -22.80 -20.82
C SER A 170 -5.34 -21.76 -20.07
N GLN A 171 -5.37 -20.54 -20.57
CA GLN A 171 -6.21 -19.45 -20.05
C GLN A 171 -7.40 -19.14 -20.96
N GLU A 172 -7.69 -20.03 -21.88
CA GLU A 172 -8.80 -19.93 -22.83
C GLU A 172 -10.01 -20.68 -22.28
N TYR A 173 -10.68 -20.11 -21.28
CA TYR A 173 -11.96 -20.60 -20.81
C TYR A 173 -13.10 -19.72 -21.32
N ASP A 174 -14.26 -20.34 -21.58
CA ASP A 174 -15.51 -19.61 -21.76
C ASP A 174 -15.91 -18.96 -20.44
N TYR A 175 -16.32 -17.69 -20.51
CA TYR A 175 -16.72 -16.87 -19.35
C TYR A 175 -18.23 -16.94 -19.12
#